data_31ced4900c1f3680b6af3ca820f62b94
#
_entry.id   31ced4900c1f3680b6af3ca820f62b94
#
_cell.length_a   1.000
_cell.length_b   1.000
_cell.length_c   1.000
_cell.angle_alpha   90.00
_cell.angle_beta   90.00
_cell.angle_gamma   90.00
#
_symmetry.space_group_name_H-M   'P 1'
#
loop_
_entity.id
_entity.type
_entity.pdbx_description
1 polymer ?
#
loop_
_entity_poly.entity_id
_entity_poly.type
_entity_poly.pdbx_seq_one_letter_code
_entity_poly.pdbx_strand_id
1 'polypeptide(L)'
;MPLWTDIIDPVEATAAARVELAEYERQNSLAKYLPTIGVDGDTVEVFSTDDGLVSEANFRAWNAPPEIGDSQAISSTIVKLPAISRNEPIDEKTQRALKRLPEDRVKRSIEAAIRRNVWATGDALERTRGALIQTGKVANPWQKNFKLNEDFGRDAALTLDAGVSGYWSNADVDRIGQLQDWIALWKKYNTGQELGAILGSDQSFAGYARGKQFATL
;
A
#
# COMPACT_ATOMS: atom_id res chain seq x y z
N MET A 1 -2.08 -9.62 42.69
CA MET A 1 -2.28 -8.42 41.86
C MET A 1 -3.16 -8.82 40.69
N PRO A 2 -4.34 -8.26 40.48
CA PRO A 2 -5.08 -8.58 39.28
C PRO A 2 -4.24 -8.14 38.07
N LEU A 3 -4.03 -9.07 37.16
CA LEU A 3 -3.40 -8.79 35.87
C LEU A 3 -4.40 -8.01 35.02
N TRP A 4 -3.96 -7.28 34.00
CA TRP A 4 -4.87 -6.64 33.05
C TRP A 4 -5.81 -7.66 32.38
N THR A 5 -5.38 -8.91 32.26
CA THR A 5 -6.16 -10.06 31.78
C THR A 5 -7.31 -10.44 32.70
N ASP A 6 -7.30 -10.03 33.97
CA ASP A 6 -8.41 -10.24 34.90
C ASP A 6 -9.51 -9.18 34.70
N ILE A 7 -9.17 -8.09 33.99
CA ILE A 7 -10.09 -6.94 33.74
C ILE A 7 -10.69 -7.02 32.34
N ILE A 8 -9.93 -7.46 31.35
CA ILE A 8 -10.37 -7.65 29.96
C ILE A 8 -9.92 -9.03 29.50
N ASP A 9 -10.85 -9.84 29.00
CA ASP A 9 -10.53 -11.13 28.41
C ASP A 9 -9.63 -10.93 27.18
N PRO A 10 -8.49 -11.63 27.06
CA PRO A 10 -7.63 -11.58 25.88
C PRO A 10 -8.35 -11.84 24.55
N VAL A 11 -9.40 -12.68 24.54
CA VAL A 11 -10.21 -12.96 23.36
C VAL A 11 -11.01 -11.72 22.99
N GLU A 12 -11.65 -11.07 23.98
CA GLU A 12 -12.40 -9.81 23.78
C GLU A 12 -11.48 -8.69 23.31
N ALA A 13 -10.29 -8.57 23.91
CA ALA A 13 -9.27 -7.60 23.50
C ALA A 13 -8.80 -7.81 22.05
N THR A 14 -8.61 -9.07 21.65
CA THR A 14 -8.24 -9.43 20.27
C THR A 14 -9.34 -9.10 19.28
N ALA A 15 -10.59 -9.39 19.64
CA ALA A 15 -11.76 -9.05 18.80
C ALA A 15 -11.89 -7.53 18.64
N ALA A 16 -11.75 -6.77 19.71
CA ALA A 16 -11.75 -5.31 19.68
C ALA A 16 -10.62 -4.74 18.80
N ALA A 17 -9.41 -5.30 18.89
CA ALA A 17 -8.28 -4.89 18.06
C ALA A 17 -8.53 -5.15 16.57
N ARG A 18 -9.16 -6.27 16.21
CA ARG A 18 -9.54 -6.58 14.82
C ARG A 18 -10.57 -5.61 14.26
N VAL A 19 -11.59 -5.27 15.05
CA VAL A 19 -12.61 -4.29 14.66
C VAL A 19 -11.99 -2.91 14.45
N GLU A 20 -11.12 -2.49 15.35
CA GLU A 20 -10.44 -1.20 15.26
C GLU A 20 -9.50 -1.14 14.03
N LEU A 21 -8.81 -2.24 13.71
CA LEU A 21 -7.96 -2.32 12.51
C LEU A 21 -8.78 -2.24 11.23
N ALA A 22 -9.90 -2.95 11.17
CA ALA A 22 -10.80 -2.91 10.02
C ALA A 22 -11.37 -1.49 9.80
N GLU A 23 -11.72 -0.79 10.88
CA GLU A 23 -12.18 0.60 10.82
C GLU A 23 -11.07 1.55 10.37
N TYR A 24 -9.85 1.36 10.87
CA TYR A 24 -8.67 2.10 10.44
C TYR A 24 -8.43 1.92 8.94
N GLU A 25 -8.45 0.68 8.43
CA GLU A 25 -8.27 0.38 7.00
C GLU A 25 -9.38 0.98 6.14
N ARG A 26 -10.62 1.00 6.62
CA ARG A 26 -11.74 1.63 5.92
C ARG A 26 -11.56 3.14 5.73
N GLN A 27 -10.91 3.80 6.68
CA GLN A 27 -10.65 5.24 6.65
C GLN A 27 -9.44 5.60 5.75
N ASN A 28 -8.55 4.65 5.49
CA ASN A 28 -7.34 4.90 4.73
C ASN A 28 -7.54 4.67 3.23
N SER A 29 -7.11 5.63 2.42
CA SER A 29 -7.29 5.60 0.98
C SER A 29 -6.48 4.51 0.27
N LEU A 30 -5.31 4.14 0.80
CA LEU A 30 -4.42 3.17 0.16
C LEU A 30 -4.88 1.72 0.35
N ALA A 31 -5.58 1.41 1.45
CA ALA A 31 -6.18 0.09 1.68
C ALA A 31 -7.23 -0.28 0.60
N LYS A 32 -7.86 0.73 -0.01
CA LYS A 32 -8.80 0.53 -1.12
C LYS A 32 -8.11 -0.06 -2.36
N TYR A 33 -6.86 0.30 -2.63
CA TYR A 33 -6.11 -0.13 -3.81
C TYR A 33 -5.24 -1.35 -3.52
N LEU A 34 -4.78 -1.50 -2.28
CA LEU A 34 -3.96 -2.61 -1.80
C LEU A 34 -4.61 -3.19 -0.53
N PRO A 35 -5.71 -3.95 -0.68
CA PRO A 35 -6.40 -4.54 0.46
C PRO A 35 -5.55 -5.59 1.15
N THR A 36 -5.78 -5.77 2.45
CA THR A 36 -5.21 -6.88 3.22
C THR A 36 -5.93 -8.18 2.88
N ILE A 37 -5.18 -9.23 2.57
CA ILE A 37 -5.70 -10.59 2.38
C ILE A 37 -5.12 -11.53 3.43
N GLY A 38 -5.93 -12.45 3.92
CA GLY A 38 -5.48 -13.49 4.84
C GLY A 38 -4.73 -14.59 4.09
N VAL A 39 -3.57 -14.99 4.62
CA VAL A 39 -2.80 -16.12 4.11
C VAL A 39 -2.39 -17.01 5.27
N ASP A 40 -2.28 -18.30 5.00
CA ASP A 40 -1.78 -19.28 5.96
C ASP A 40 -0.27 -19.47 5.79
N GLY A 41 0.48 -19.24 6.87
CA GLY A 41 1.93 -19.41 6.89
C GLY A 41 2.73 -18.11 6.90
N ASP A 42 4.04 -18.23 6.76
CA ASP A 42 5.03 -17.15 6.82
C ASP A 42 5.59 -16.76 5.44
N THR A 43 5.15 -17.46 4.40
CA THR A 43 5.57 -17.23 3.01
C THR A 43 4.38 -17.17 2.08
N VAL A 44 4.47 -16.31 1.07
CA VAL A 44 3.48 -16.19 -0.01
C VAL A 44 4.20 -16.34 -1.35
N GLU A 45 3.68 -17.19 -2.19
CA GLU A 45 4.11 -17.27 -3.59
C GLU A 45 3.25 -16.32 -4.43
N VAL A 46 3.91 -15.32 -5.02
CA VAL A 46 3.27 -14.33 -5.90
C VAL A 46 3.58 -14.73 -7.33
N PHE A 47 2.55 -15.03 -8.10
CA PHE A 47 2.65 -15.31 -9.53
C PHE A 47 2.53 -14.01 -10.32
N SER A 48 3.48 -13.78 -11.20
CA SER A 48 3.43 -12.71 -12.20
C SER A 48 3.28 -13.34 -13.57
N THR A 49 2.21 -12.97 -14.27
CA THR A 49 2.04 -13.26 -15.69
C THR A 49 2.52 -12.05 -16.48
N ASP A 50 3.32 -12.29 -17.50
CA ASP A 50 3.70 -11.26 -18.46
C ASP A 50 2.51 -11.05 -19.41
N ASP A 51 1.52 -10.26 -18.97
CA ASP A 51 0.34 -9.91 -19.76
C ASP A 51 0.66 -8.81 -20.80
N GLY A 52 1.86 -8.86 -21.41
CA GLY A 52 2.26 -7.96 -22.47
C GLY A 52 1.24 -7.91 -23.62
N LEU A 53 1.32 -6.90 -24.45
CA LEU A 53 0.49 -6.79 -25.66
C LEU A 53 0.69 -8.06 -26.50
N VAL A 54 -0.39 -8.79 -26.71
CA VAL A 54 -0.39 -9.97 -27.59
C VAL A 54 -0.17 -9.46 -29.02
N SER A 55 0.73 -10.10 -29.76
CA SER A 55 0.95 -9.81 -31.17
C SER A 55 -0.33 -10.04 -31.96
N GLU A 56 -0.59 -9.16 -32.92
CA GLU A 56 -1.75 -9.29 -33.80
C GLU A 56 -1.68 -10.59 -34.62
N ALA A 57 -2.81 -11.31 -34.69
CA ALA A 57 -2.87 -12.54 -35.47
C ALA A 57 -2.78 -12.23 -36.99
N ASN A 58 -1.95 -12.99 -37.69
CA ASN A 58 -1.77 -12.84 -39.11
C ASN A 58 -2.85 -13.58 -39.93
N PHE A 59 -3.27 -12.98 -41.07
CA PHE A 59 -4.11 -13.65 -42.03
C PHE A 59 -3.31 -14.79 -42.71
N ARG A 60 -3.94 -15.95 -42.86
CA ARG A 60 -3.33 -17.10 -43.52
C ARG A 60 -4.16 -17.61 -44.70
N ALA A 61 -3.52 -18.26 -45.66
CA ALA A 61 -4.23 -18.99 -46.70
C ALA A 61 -4.97 -20.21 -46.10
N TRP A 62 -6.08 -20.62 -46.72
CA TRP A 62 -6.97 -21.67 -46.20
C TRP A 62 -6.29 -22.98 -45.80
N ASN A 63 -5.23 -23.38 -46.48
CA ASN A 63 -4.50 -24.63 -46.25
C ASN A 63 -3.13 -24.43 -45.60
N ALA A 64 -2.77 -23.20 -45.18
CA ALA A 64 -1.55 -22.93 -44.44
C ALA A 64 -1.69 -23.32 -42.95
N PRO A 65 -0.63 -23.82 -42.27
CA PRO A 65 -0.68 -24.04 -40.84
C PRO A 65 -0.90 -22.73 -40.10
N PRO A 66 -1.61 -22.74 -38.92
CA PRO A 66 -1.75 -21.57 -38.10
C PRO A 66 -0.39 -21.11 -37.54
N GLU A 67 -0.26 -19.81 -37.31
CA GLU A 67 0.88 -19.27 -36.59
C GLU A 67 0.85 -19.75 -35.13
N ILE A 68 2.02 -20.10 -34.59
CA ILE A 68 2.18 -20.47 -33.19
C ILE A 68 2.52 -19.19 -32.44
N GLY A 69 1.59 -18.69 -31.66
CA GLY A 69 1.84 -17.53 -30.78
C GLY A 69 2.77 -17.90 -29.61
N ASP A 70 3.44 -16.91 -29.08
CA ASP A 70 4.27 -17.07 -27.89
C ASP A 70 3.42 -17.45 -26.69
N SER A 71 3.88 -18.43 -25.90
CA SER A 71 3.26 -18.75 -24.62
C SER A 71 3.66 -17.71 -23.57
N GLN A 72 2.71 -17.26 -22.79
CA GLN A 72 2.98 -16.36 -21.66
C GLN A 72 3.95 -17.01 -20.68
N ALA A 73 5.00 -16.29 -20.30
CA ALA A 73 5.90 -16.72 -19.25
C ALA A 73 5.24 -16.42 -17.89
N ILE A 74 5.09 -17.46 -17.07
CA ILE A 74 4.67 -17.33 -15.68
C ILE A 74 5.92 -17.31 -14.83
N SER A 75 6.15 -16.24 -14.10
CA SER A 75 7.20 -16.19 -13.08
C SER A 75 6.57 -16.24 -11.69
N SER A 76 7.22 -16.90 -10.75
CA SER A 76 6.80 -16.91 -9.35
C SER A 76 7.91 -16.34 -8.47
N THR A 77 7.51 -15.56 -7.47
CA THR A 77 8.41 -15.01 -6.47
C THR A 77 7.89 -15.39 -5.10
N ILE A 78 8.74 -16.01 -4.28
CA ILE A 78 8.41 -16.35 -2.90
C ILE A 78 8.77 -15.16 -2.01
N VAL A 79 7.77 -14.57 -1.38
CA VAL A 79 7.91 -13.44 -0.45
C VAL A 79 7.76 -13.97 0.97
N LYS A 80 8.71 -13.66 1.84
CA LYS A 80 8.61 -13.93 3.27
C LYS A 80 7.87 -12.81 3.97
N LEU A 81 6.87 -13.17 4.76
CA LEU A 81 6.06 -12.21 5.50
C LEU A 81 6.74 -11.83 6.81
N PRO A 82 7.14 -10.57 7.00
CA PRO A 82 7.68 -10.12 8.28
C PRO A 82 6.57 -9.93 9.30
N ALA A 83 6.87 -10.21 10.57
CA ALA A 83 5.97 -9.91 11.66
C ALA A 83 6.03 -8.41 12.02
N ILE A 84 4.86 -7.78 12.16
CA ILE A 84 4.74 -6.43 12.72
C ILE A 84 4.15 -6.56 14.10
N SER A 85 4.85 -6.04 15.12
CA SER A 85 4.38 -6.03 16.49
C SER A 85 4.77 -4.75 17.21
N ARG A 86 3.91 -4.31 18.10
CA ARG A 86 4.17 -3.22 19.03
C ARG A 86 3.73 -3.64 20.43
N ASN A 87 4.56 -3.37 21.40
CA ASN A 87 4.25 -3.58 22.80
C ASN A 87 4.25 -2.23 23.53
N GLU A 88 3.21 -1.96 24.31
CA GLU A 88 3.11 -0.81 25.21
C GLU A 88 3.15 -1.34 26.65
N PRO A 89 4.30 -1.30 27.34
CA PRO A 89 4.41 -1.78 28.70
C PRO A 89 3.65 -0.85 29.64
N ILE A 90 2.86 -1.42 30.54
CA ILE A 90 2.24 -0.67 31.64
C ILE A 90 3.23 -0.68 32.79
N ASP A 91 3.86 0.44 33.09
CA ASP A 91 4.81 0.58 34.16
C ASP A 91 4.17 0.43 35.55
N GLU A 92 4.99 0.14 36.57
CA GLU A 92 4.51 -0.09 37.93
C GLU A 92 3.78 1.14 38.51
N LYS A 93 4.24 2.36 38.17
CA LYS A 93 3.62 3.60 38.59
C LYS A 93 2.21 3.73 38.03
N THR A 94 2.05 3.46 36.75
CA THR A 94 0.76 3.45 36.06
C THR A 94 -0.15 2.37 36.62
N GLN A 95 0.36 1.17 36.90
CA GLN A 95 -0.40 0.10 37.53
C GLN A 95 -0.90 0.49 38.93
N ARG A 96 -0.06 1.16 39.74
CA ARG A 96 -0.45 1.68 41.06
C ARG A 96 -1.51 2.78 40.95
N ALA A 97 -1.40 3.65 39.94
CA ALA A 97 -2.39 4.70 39.69
C ALA A 97 -3.73 4.10 39.24
N LEU A 98 -3.71 3.11 38.33
CA LEU A 98 -4.90 2.42 37.84
C LEU A 98 -5.67 1.71 38.95
N LYS A 99 -5.00 1.17 40.01
CA LYS A 99 -5.64 0.55 41.15
C LYS A 99 -6.53 1.49 41.98
N ARG A 100 -6.31 2.79 41.87
CA ARG A 100 -7.11 3.80 42.60
C ARG A 100 -8.31 4.30 41.77
N LEU A 101 -8.41 3.87 40.52
CA LEU A 101 -9.47 4.27 39.61
C LEU A 101 -10.62 3.25 39.64
N PRO A 102 -11.85 3.69 39.37
CA PRO A 102 -12.96 2.79 39.10
C PRO A 102 -12.64 1.87 37.92
N GLU A 103 -13.16 0.65 37.94
CA GLU A 103 -12.90 -0.41 36.94
C GLU A 103 -13.18 0.08 35.51
N ASP A 104 -14.27 0.81 35.29
CA ASP A 104 -14.61 1.39 34.00
C ASP A 104 -13.52 2.32 33.44
N ARG A 105 -12.82 3.05 34.29
CA ARG A 105 -11.74 3.93 33.85
C ARG A 105 -10.49 3.13 33.48
N VAL A 106 -10.25 2.04 34.21
CA VAL A 106 -9.15 1.11 33.90
C VAL A 106 -9.40 0.45 32.56
N LYS A 107 -10.63 -0.07 32.33
CA LYS A 107 -11.04 -0.68 31.07
C LYS A 107 -10.83 0.29 29.89
N ARG A 108 -11.32 1.52 29.98
CA ARG A 108 -11.11 2.55 28.95
C ARG A 108 -9.63 2.86 28.69
N SER A 109 -8.79 2.83 29.71
CA SER A 109 -7.35 3.05 29.56
C SER A 109 -6.69 1.93 28.76
N ILE A 110 -7.08 0.69 29.01
CA ILE A 110 -6.59 -0.49 28.29
C ILE A 110 -7.09 -0.46 26.84
N GLU A 111 -8.36 -0.17 26.62
CA GLU A 111 -8.94 0.01 25.26
C GLU A 111 -8.20 1.11 24.48
N ALA A 112 -7.88 2.24 25.12
CA ALA A 112 -7.11 3.30 24.49
C ALA A 112 -5.67 2.87 24.15
N ALA A 113 -5.04 2.02 24.97
CA ALA A 113 -3.73 1.47 24.66
C ALA A 113 -3.79 0.47 23.48
N ILE A 114 -4.82 -0.37 23.43
CA ILE A 114 -5.07 -1.26 22.30
C ILE A 114 -5.23 -0.43 21.01
N ARG A 115 -6.07 0.60 21.04
CA ARG A 115 -6.29 1.49 19.89
C ARG A 115 -5.00 2.14 19.39
N ARG A 116 -4.17 2.70 20.29
CA ARG A 116 -2.87 3.29 19.91
C ARG A 116 -1.94 2.27 19.25
N ASN A 117 -1.90 1.04 19.74
CA ASN A 117 -1.09 -0.02 19.17
C ASN A 117 -1.59 -0.43 17.77
N VAL A 118 -2.91 -0.53 17.61
CA VAL A 118 -3.55 -0.84 16.31
C VAL A 118 -3.26 0.27 15.29
N TRP A 119 -3.42 1.53 15.67
CA TRP A 119 -3.14 2.65 14.78
C TRP A 119 -1.67 2.71 14.38
N ALA A 120 -0.74 2.49 15.33
CA ALA A 120 0.68 2.45 15.00
C ALA A 120 1.05 1.32 14.03
N THR A 121 0.35 0.17 14.12
CA THR A 121 0.50 -0.93 13.16
C THR A 121 -0.11 -0.56 11.81
N GLY A 122 -1.29 0.05 11.81
CA GLY A 122 -1.95 0.57 10.62
C GLY A 122 -1.11 1.60 9.87
N ASP A 123 -0.52 2.57 10.58
CA ASP A 123 0.39 3.56 9.99
C ASP A 123 1.62 2.92 9.33
N ALA A 124 2.16 1.85 9.92
CA ALA A 124 3.28 1.11 9.33
C ALA A 124 2.85 0.39 8.03
N LEU A 125 1.65 -0.18 8.00
CA LEU A 125 1.07 -0.80 6.81
C LEU A 125 0.81 0.24 5.72
N GLU A 126 0.20 1.38 6.04
CA GLU A 126 -0.06 2.46 5.08
C GLU A 126 1.23 3.03 4.49
N ARG A 127 2.26 3.20 5.30
CA ARG A 127 3.58 3.62 4.82
C ARG A 127 4.19 2.59 3.86
N THR A 128 4.01 1.31 4.15
CA THR A 128 4.48 0.22 3.30
C THR A 128 3.71 0.19 1.98
N ARG A 129 2.38 0.35 2.01
CA ARG A 129 1.54 0.48 0.82
C ARG A 129 1.97 1.67 -0.05
N GLY A 130 2.21 2.82 0.58
CA GLY A 130 2.71 4.01 -0.12
C GLY A 130 4.05 3.79 -0.79
N ALA A 131 5.00 3.15 -0.10
CA ALA A 131 6.30 2.82 -0.66
C ALA A 131 6.18 1.85 -1.86
N LEU A 132 5.32 0.83 -1.74
CA LEU A 132 5.08 -0.12 -2.83
C LEU A 132 4.47 0.56 -4.06
N ILE A 133 3.47 1.41 -3.88
CA ILE A 133 2.86 2.17 -4.99
C ILE A 133 3.90 3.09 -5.65
N GLN A 134 4.72 3.77 -4.86
CA GLN A 134 5.68 4.73 -5.37
C GLN A 134 6.88 4.06 -6.06
N THR A 135 7.40 2.98 -5.49
CA THR A 135 8.70 2.41 -5.91
C THR A 135 8.61 1.02 -6.53
N GLY A 136 7.49 0.31 -6.40
CA GLY A 136 7.37 -1.11 -6.76
C GLY A 136 8.11 -2.03 -5.79
N LYS A 137 8.59 -1.49 -4.64
CA LYS A 137 9.37 -2.23 -3.66
C LYS A 137 8.81 -2.03 -2.27
N VAL A 138 8.90 -3.05 -1.45
CA VAL A 138 8.64 -2.95 -0.03
C VAL A 138 9.97 -2.86 0.70
N ALA A 139 10.28 -1.67 1.19
CA ALA A 139 11.51 -1.40 1.91
C ALA A 139 11.22 -0.60 3.18
N ASN A 140 11.97 -0.89 4.25
CA ASN A 140 11.87 -0.17 5.52
C ASN A 140 13.24 0.39 5.97
N PRO A 141 13.85 1.30 5.21
CA PRO A 141 15.18 1.83 5.50
C PRO A 141 15.26 2.58 6.84
N TRP A 142 14.11 2.99 7.39
CA TRP A 142 13.99 3.68 8.67
C TRP A 142 14.05 2.74 9.89
N GLN A 143 13.90 1.42 9.71
CA GLN A 143 14.00 0.46 10.80
C GLN A 143 15.44 -0.03 10.96
N LYS A 144 15.96 0.06 12.19
CA LYS A 144 17.36 -0.31 12.46
C LYS A 144 17.56 -1.81 12.66
N ASN A 145 16.56 -2.48 13.25
CA ASN A 145 16.69 -3.86 13.73
C ASN A 145 16.29 -4.92 12.71
N PHE A 146 15.54 -4.56 11.70
CA PHE A 146 15.10 -5.46 10.66
C PHE A 146 15.02 -4.71 9.33
N LYS A 147 15.72 -5.22 8.32
CA LYS A 147 15.70 -4.64 6.97
C LYS A 147 14.81 -5.49 6.08
N LEU A 148 13.71 -4.91 5.64
CA LEU A 148 12.87 -5.45 4.60
C LEU A 148 13.25 -4.78 3.29
N ASN A 149 13.46 -5.55 2.24
CA ASN A 149 13.76 -5.05 0.90
C ASN A 149 13.34 -6.10 -0.13
N GLU A 150 12.05 -6.11 -0.41
CA GLU A 150 11.45 -7.01 -1.42
C GLU A 150 11.14 -6.19 -2.67
N ASP A 151 11.62 -6.66 -3.82
CA ASP A 151 11.41 -6.04 -5.13
C ASP A 151 10.39 -6.88 -5.91
N PHE A 152 9.28 -6.26 -6.30
CA PHE A 152 8.22 -6.90 -7.08
C PHE A 152 8.44 -6.79 -8.60
N GLY A 153 9.62 -6.36 -9.04
CA GLY A 153 10.01 -6.39 -10.44
C GLY A 153 9.27 -5.38 -11.33
N ARG A 154 8.82 -4.23 -10.76
CA ARG A 154 8.19 -3.21 -11.59
C ARG A 154 9.15 -2.72 -12.67
N ASP A 155 8.69 -2.67 -13.94
CA ASP A 155 9.48 -2.14 -15.05
C ASP A 155 9.99 -0.73 -14.74
N ALA A 156 11.27 -0.49 -14.98
CA ALA A 156 11.92 0.80 -14.73
C ALA A 156 11.27 1.94 -15.53
N ALA A 157 10.73 1.65 -16.71
CA ALA A 157 10.01 2.62 -17.53
C ALA A 157 8.73 3.16 -16.87
N LEU A 158 8.17 2.42 -15.90
CA LEU A 158 6.99 2.85 -15.11
C LEU A 158 7.37 3.71 -13.90
N THR A 159 8.65 4.00 -13.69
CA THR A 159 9.12 4.92 -12.64
C THR A 159 9.77 6.13 -13.30
N LEU A 160 8.98 7.19 -13.44
CA LEU A 160 9.40 8.41 -14.13
C LEU A 160 9.79 9.48 -13.12
N ASP A 161 10.91 10.16 -13.38
CA ASP A 161 11.26 11.44 -12.76
C ASP A 161 11.07 12.54 -13.80
N ALA A 162 10.15 13.46 -13.53
CA ALA A 162 9.88 14.59 -14.43
C ALA A 162 11.05 15.61 -14.49
N GLY A 163 12.05 15.47 -13.59
CA GLY A 163 13.13 16.44 -13.43
C GLY A 163 12.63 17.79 -12.92
N VAL A 164 13.54 18.65 -12.51
CA VAL A 164 13.23 19.97 -11.92
C VAL A 164 12.36 20.84 -12.83
N SER A 165 12.59 20.80 -14.14
CA SER A 165 11.84 21.57 -15.15
C SER A 165 10.41 21.05 -15.35
N GLY A 166 10.17 19.78 -15.04
CA GLY A 166 8.86 19.12 -15.20
C GLY A 166 8.00 19.09 -13.93
N TYR A 167 8.49 19.59 -12.80
CA TYR A 167 7.71 19.60 -11.56
C TYR A 167 6.56 20.61 -11.61
N TRP A 168 5.43 20.24 -11.07
CA TRP A 168 4.22 21.10 -11.05
C TRP A 168 4.36 22.35 -10.14
N SER A 169 5.46 22.49 -9.42
CA SER A 169 5.85 23.77 -8.81
C SER A 169 6.17 24.85 -9.85
N ASN A 170 6.59 24.45 -11.05
CA ASN A 170 6.79 25.36 -12.18
C ASN A 170 5.46 25.60 -12.89
N ALA A 171 5.04 26.87 -13.00
CA ALA A 171 3.76 27.24 -13.59
C ALA A 171 3.68 27.02 -15.11
N ASP A 172 4.82 26.96 -15.80
CA ASP A 172 4.90 26.85 -17.27
C ASP A 172 4.85 25.39 -17.79
N VAL A 173 4.83 24.41 -16.89
CA VAL A 173 4.78 22.99 -17.27
C VAL A 173 3.46 22.64 -17.91
N ASP A 174 3.51 21.93 -19.03
CA ASP A 174 2.33 21.31 -19.65
C ASP A 174 1.87 20.09 -18.84
N ARG A 175 1.02 20.33 -17.85
CA ARG A 175 0.52 19.30 -16.93
C ARG A 175 -0.45 18.34 -17.58
N ILE A 176 -1.23 18.85 -18.54
CA ILE A 176 -2.21 18.02 -19.26
C ILE A 176 -1.47 17.07 -20.18
N GLY A 177 -0.48 17.58 -20.94
CA GLY A 177 0.37 16.75 -21.79
C GLY A 177 1.10 15.68 -20.98
N GLN A 178 1.71 16.04 -19.83
CA GLN A 178 2.35 15.07 -18.96
C GLN A 178 1.40 13.96 -18.49
N LEU A 179 0.17 14.29 -18.08
CA LEU A 179 -0.81 13.29 -17.67
C LEU A 179 -1.21 12.38 -18.85
N GLN A 180 -1.37 12.94 -20.05
CA GLN A 180 -1.67 12.15 -21.25
C GLN A 180 -0.54 11.18 -21.58
N ASP A 181 0.71 11.63 -21.50
CA ASP A 181 1.90 10.79 -21.70
C ASP A 181 1.98 9.65 -20.67
N TRP A 182 1.70 9.95 -19.40
CA TRP A 182 1.68 8.92 -18.35
C TRP A 182 0.55 7.91 -18.53
N ILE A 183 -0.63 8.36 -18.95
CA ILE A 183 -1.76 7.49 -19.28
C ILE A 183 -1.42 6.61 -20.50
N ALA A 184 -0.79 7.18 -21.52
CA ALA A 184 -0.35 6.42 -22.69
C ALA A 184 0.68 5.36 -22.32
N LEU A 185 1.66 5.73 -21.49
CA LEU A 185 2.65 4.80 -20.96
C LEU A 185 2.01 3.68 -20.14
N TRP A 186 1.07 4.02 -19.25
CA TRP A 186 0.30 3.03 -18.48
C TRP A 186 -0.41 2.03 -19.39
N LYS A 187 -1.13 2.51 -20.39
CA LYS A 187 -1.87 1.66 -21.35
C LYS A 187 -0.92 0.72 -22.12
N LYS A 188 0.27 1.22 -22.49
CA LYS A 188 1.28 0.41 -23.18
C LYS A 188 1.74 -0.79 -22.35
N TYR A 189 1.95 -0.62 -21.05
CA TYR A 189 2.46 -1.67 -20.16
C TYR A 189 1.36 -2.52 -19.50
N ASN A 190 0.09 -2.11 -19.58
CA ASN A 190 -1.04 -2.80 -18.98
C ASN A 190 -2.10 -3.22 -19.99
N THR A 191 -1.68 -3.77 -21.13
CA THR A 191 -2.57 -4.36 -22.16
C THR A 191 -3.71 -3.42 -22.62
N GLY A 192 -3.46 -2.11 -22.63
CA GLY A 192 -4.46 -1.11 -23.03
C GLY A 192 -5.52 -0.81 -21.97
N GLN A 193 -5.40 -1.35 -20.74
CA GLN A 193 -6.34 -1.08 -19.66
C GLN A 193 -6.39 0.41 -19.31
N GLU A 194 -7.57 0.89 -18.98
CA GLU A 194 -7.76 2.26 -18.54
C GLU A 194 -7.22 2.49 -17.12
N LEU A 195 -6.70 3.70 -16.89
CA LEU A 195 -6.22 4.10 -15.58
C LEU A 195 -7.42 4.27 -14.63
N GLY A 196 -7.41 3.53 -13.52
CA GLY A 196 -8.51 3.58 -12.54
C GLY A 196 -8.47 4.79 -11.61
N ALA A 197 -7.27 5.26 -11.25
CA ALA A 197 -7.08 6.39 -10.35
C ALA A 197 -5.69 7.01 -10.47
N ILE A 198 -5.58 8.27 -10.09
CA ILE A 198 -4.33 8.99 -9.90
C ILE A 198 -4.22 9.35 -8.41
N LEU A 199 -3.16 8.88 -7.78
CA LEU A 199 -2.88 9.18 -6.38
C LEU A 199 -1.80 10.24 -6.27
N GLY A 200 -2.01 11.21 -5.42
CA GLY A 200 -1.05 12.28 -5.18
C GLY A 200 -1.24 12.90 -3.81
N SER A 201 -0.27 13.68 -3.35
CA SER A 201 -0.42 14.49 -2.15
C SER A 201 -1.27 15.73 -2.43
N ASP A 202 -1.85 16.33 -1.39
CA ASP A 202 -2.57 17.62 -1.50
C ASP A 202 -1.69 18.70 -2.12
N GLN A 203 -0.40 18.68 -1.81
CA GLN A 203 0.57 19.60 -2.39
C GLN A 203 0.75 19.39 -3.90
N SER A 204 0.76 18.13 -4.35
CA SER A 204 0.85 17.79 -5.77
C SER A 204 -0.41 18.27 -6.52
N PHE A 205 -1.59 18.00 -5.97
CA PHE A 205 -2.84 18.46 -6.56
C PHE A 205 -2.98 19.98 -6.54
N ALA A 206 -2.56 20.66 -5.48
CA ALA A 206 -2.50 22.11 -5.44
C ALA A 206 -1.50 22.67 -6.47
N GLY A 207 -0.36 22.00 -6.68
CA GLY A 207 0.58 22.31 -7.73
C GLY A 207 -0.05 22.17 -9.11
N TYR A 208 -0.76 21.07 -9.36
CA TYR A 208 -1.49 20.82 -10.60
C TYR A 208 -2.48 21.94 -10.90
N ALA A 209 -3.35 22.30 -9.96
CA ALA A 209 -4.39 23.31 -10.12
C ALA A 209 -3.85 24.73 -10.39
N ARG A 210 -2.62 25.06 -9.99
CA ARG A 210 -1.99 26.37 -10.18
C ARG A 210 -1.33 26.54 -11.54
N GLY A 211 -1.50 25.60 -12.49
CA GLY A 211 -0.94 25.71 -13.82
C GLY A 211 -1.53 26.86 -14.63
N LYS A 212 -0.71 27.55 -15.40
CA LYS A 212 -1.18 28.61 -16.32
C LYS A 212 -2.23 28.10 -17.30
N GLN A 213 -2.25 26.82 -17.62
CA GLN A 213 -3.23 26.17 -18.48
C GLN A 213 -4.67 26.27 -17.96
N PHE A 214 -4.84 26.44 -16.63
CA PHE A 214 -6.15 26.55 -15.97
C PHE A 214 -6.51 28.00 -15.63
N ALA A 215 -5.61 28.96 -15.85
CA ALA A 215 -5.86 30.38 -15.56
C ALA A 215 -6.76 31.06 -16.59
N THR A 216 -7.05 30.39 -17.70
CA THR A 216 -7.82 30.91 -18.84
C THR A 216 -9.21 30.27 -18.98
N LEU A 217 -9.61 29.45 -17.99
CA LEU A 217 -10.96 28.91 -17.83
C LEU A 217 -11.75 29.70 -16.80
#